data_8de71c0245ed0f6266e6c1dcc3fc95f2
#
_entry.id   8de71c0245ed0f6266e6c1dcc3fc95f2
#
_cell.length_a   1.000
_cell.length_b   1.000
_cell.length_c   1.000
_cell.angle_alpha   90.00
_cell.angle_beta   90.00
_cell.angle_gamma   90.00
#
_symmetry.space_group_name_H-M   'P 1'
#
loop_
_entity.id
_entity.type
_entity.pdbx_description
1 polymer ?
#
loop_
_entity_poly.entity_id
_entity_poly.type
_entity_poly.pdbx_seq_one_letter_code
_entity_poly.pdbx_strand_id
1 'polypeptide(L)'
;MYNNNRLAKSSPEPSKAIQENTTSPHWCEPVQNGFRTFRIEDSFQTGMTAPFPHDTMEKKAREVTIVSYVGVLRSDEGIIGFSDSRCSYQNDGVCQYVADDVKKVFKGTDFIIATYGANVVYGEDQKPERLEKVLDRILTGFSGTHRDFFEKLQVTMRAHFSSHLNDQFHFLIGFRDYDGLFGTEECRVSRLGVEYSGPSYESGYRTGGYQHFGPKDLIIPFNLSVERMRKLAEVIVDSTERMGNLCLDYNPVGGKVQIEVLS
;
A
#
# COMPACT_ATOMS: atom_id res chain seq x y z
N MET A 1 -13.62 -68.29 29.69
CA MET A 1 -14.75 -68.73 28.79
C MET A 1 -14.54 -67.98 27.47
N TYR A 2 -14.29 -68.79 26.46
CA TYR A 2 -14.08 -68.33 25.07
C TYR A 2 -15.43 -67.86 24.44
N ASN A 3 -15.40 -66.81 23.62
CA ASN A 3 -16.32 -66.78 22.50
C ASN A 3 -15.72 -65.96 21.35
N ASN A 4 -15.38 -66.69 20.31
CA ASN A 4 -15.08 -66.23 18.95
C ASN A 4 -16.37 -65.86 18.22
N ASN A 5 -16.37 -64.74 17.47
CA ASN A 5 -17.22 -64.61 16.28
C ASN A 5 -16.54 -63.76 15.22
N ARG A 6 -16.01 -64.45 14.27
CA ARG A 6 -16.09 -64.48 12.80
C ARG A 6 -16.30 -63.14 12.08
N LEU A 7 -15.28 -62.87 11.32
CA LEU A 7 -15.14 -62.11 10.09
C LEU A 7 -16.30 -62.29 9.09
N ALA A 8 -16.80 -61.22 8.57
CA ALA A 8 -17.47 -61.16 7.28
C ALA A 8 -16.64 -60.25 6.34
N LYS A 9 -16.11 -60.89 5.30
CA LYS A 9 -15.46 -60.22 4.16
C LYS A 9 -16.56 -59.63 3.26
N SER A 10 -16.51 -58.34 2.96
CA SER A 10 -17.23 -57.73 1.83
C SER A 10 -16.23 -57.27 0.79
N SER A 11 -16.46 -57.75 -0.43
CA SER A 11 -15.70 -57.55 -1.65
C SER A 11 -15.77 -56.05 -2.10
N PRO A 12 -14.73 -55.52 -2.77
CA PRO A 12 -14.80 -54.17 -3.34
C PRO A 12 -15.53 -54.21 -4.70
N GLU A 13 -16.46 -53.27 -4.88
CA GLU A 13 -17.03 -52.93 -6.18
C GLU A 13 -16.03 -52.19 -7.09
N PRO A 14 -16.15 -52.30 -8.42
CA PRO A 14 -15.16 -51.75 -9.36
C PRO A 14 -15.32 -50.22 -9.51
N SER A 15 -14.17 -49.55 -9.46
CA SER A 15 -13.95 -48.13 -9.72
C SER A 15 -14.49 -47.71 -11.09
N LYS A 16 -15.37 -46.70 -11.07
CA LYS A 16 -15.72 -45.93 -12.29
C LYS A 16 -14.54 -45.09 -12.73
N ALA A 17 -14.14 -45.28 -14.00
CA ALA A 17 -13.16 -44.52 -14.68
C ALA A 17 -13.51 -43.02 -14.68
N ILE A 18 -12.64 -42.22 -14.11
CA ILE A 18 -12.67 -40.75 -14.23
C ILE A 18 -12.09 -40.43 -15.60
N GLN A 19 -12.92 -39.88 -16.48
CA GLN A 19 -12.47 -39.26 -17.73
C GLN A 19 -11.63 -38.03 -17.38
N GLU A 20 -10.37 -38.08 -17.70
CA GLU A 20 -9.47 -36.92 -17.70
C GLU A 20 -9.90 -35.94 -18.80
N ASN A 21 -10.61 -34.88 -18.43
CA ASN A 21 -10.75 -33.70 -19.26
C ASN A 21 -9.44 -32.91 -19.16
N THR A 22 -8.54 -33.13 -20.08
CA THR A 22 -7.39 -32.27 -20.35
C THR A 22 -7.88 -30.96 -20.97
N THR A 23 -8.25 -30.01 -20.15
CA THR A 23 -8.31 -28.59 -20.56
C THR A 23 -6.97 -27.97 -20.27
N SER A 24 -6.28 -27.58 -21.34
CA SER A 24 -5.05 -26.79 -21.31
C SER A 24 -5.20 -25.58 -20.39
N PRO A 25 -4.17 -25.21 -19.58
CA PRO A 25 -4.22 -23.99 -18.82
C PRO A 25 -4.14 -22.80 -19.78
N HIS A 26 -5.22 -22.03 -19.90
CA HIS A 26 -5.18 -20.69 -20.45
C HIS A 26 -4.35 -19.81 -19.51
N TRP A 27 -3.09 -19.60 -19.89
CA TRP A 27 -2.24 -18.62 -19.24
C TRP A 27 -2.53 -17.24 -19.80
N CYS A 28 -2.88 -16.34 -18.88
CA CYS A 28 -2.79 -14.89 -18.99
C CYS A 28 -3.67 -14.21 -20.06
N GLU A 29 -4.92 -13.99 -19.72
CA GLU A 29 -5.52 -12.70 -20.09
C GLU A 29 -5.06 -11.65 -19.05
N PRO A 30 -4.59 -10.47 -19.50
CA PRO A 30 -4.27 -9.39 -18.59
C PRO A 30 -5.58 -8.90 -17.95
N VAL A 31 -5.73 -9.15 -16.65
CA VAL A 31 -6.81 -8.56 -15.85
C VAL A 31 -6.58 -7.06 -15.81
N GLN A 32 -7.28 -6.33 -16.68
CA GLN A 32 -7.45 -4.89 -16.58
C GLN A 32 -8.31 -4.62 -15.34
N ASN A 33 -7.70 -4.59 -14.18
CA ASN A 33 -8.37 -4.16 -12.96
C ASN A 33 -7.76 -2.87 -12.46
N GLY A 34 -8.44 -1.80 -12.83
CA GLY A 34 -8.88 -0.81 -11.87
C GLY A 34 -7.90 0.26 -11.45
N PHE A 35 -6.97 0.72 -12.29
CA PHE A 35 -6.60 2.12 -12.20
C PHE A 35 -7.72 2.93 -12.85
N ARG A 36 -8.59 3.53 -12.04
CA ARG A 36 -9.52 4.54 -12.54
C ARG A 36 -8.70 5.77 -12.90
N THR A 37 -8.28 5.84 -14.16
CA THR A 37 -7.92 7.09 -14.81
C THR A 37 -9.17 7.94 -14.87
N PHE A 38 -9.24 8.99 -14.09
CA PHE A 38 -10.25 10.04 -14.29
C PHE A 38 -9.87 10.80 -15.55
N ARG A 39 -10.56 10.48 -16.65
CA ARG A 39 -10.57 11.30 -17.85
C ARG A 39 -11.50 12.47 -17.57
N ILE A 40 -10.95 13.66 -17.47
CA ILE A 40 -11.75 14.89 -17.52
C ILE A 40 -12.07 15.13 -18.99
N GLU A 41 -13.30 14.86 -19.40
CA GLU A 41 -13.85 15.35 -20.67
C GLU A 41 -14.26 16.79 -20.45
N ASP A 42 -13.44 17.72 -20.95
CA ASP A 42 -13.82 19.12 -21.08
C ASP A 42 -14.82 19.29 -22.21
N SER A 43 -16.08 19.43 -21.85
CA SER A 43 -17.11 19.96 -22.74
C SER A 43 -17.18 21.49 -22.57
N PHE A 44 -16.44 22.22 -23.39
CA PHE A 44 -16.76 23.60 -23.72
C PHE A 44 -16.67 23.81 -25.22
N GLN A 45 -17.85 23.72 -25.88
CA GLN A 45 -18.09 24.36 -27.17
C GLN A 45 -18.53 25.79 -26.90
N THR A 46 -17.75 26.78 -27.34
CA THR A 46 -18.29 28.02 -27.92
C THR A 46 -17.22 28.59 -28.83
N GLY A 47 -17.64 28.86 -30.07
CA GLY A 47 -16.82 29.33 -31.16
C GLY A 47 -16.39 30.78 -31.01
N MET A 48 -15.25 31.06 -31.61
CA MET A 48 -15.04 32.21 -32.51
C MET A 48 -13.61 32.17 -33.07
N THR A 49 -13.54 32.40 -34.34
CA THR A 49 -12.38 32.41 -35.24
C THR A 49 -11.41 33.56 -34.97
N ALA A 50 -10.12 33.28 -34.95
CA ALA A 50 -9.04 34.08 -35.55
C ALA A 50 -7.68 33.35 -35.44
N PRO A 51 -6.77 33.43 -36.40
CA PRO A 51 -5.56 32.63 -36.48
C PRO A 51 -4.38 33.39 -35.88
N PHE A 52 -3.74 32.83 -34.87
CA PHE A 52 -2.37 33.15 -34.51
C PHE A 52 -1.63 31.85 -34.21
N PRO A 53 -0.45 31.61 -34.76
CA PRO A 53 0.36 30.47 -34.43
C PRO A 53 1.11 30.78 -33.15
N HIS A 54 0.56 30.39 -32.02
CA HIS A 54 1.31 30.25 -30.79
C HIS A 54 1.46 28.76 -30.50
N ASP A 55 2.68 28.31 -30.70
CA ASP A 55 3.22 27.05 -30.19
C ASP A 55 3.14 27.06 -28.66
N THR A 56 1.95 26.97 -28.11
CA THR A 56 1.72 26.61 -26.72
C THR A 56 1.83 25.10 -26.64
N MET A 57 3.05 24.60 -26.40
CA MET A 57 3.22 23.30 -25.78
C MET A 57 2.38 23.32 -24.49
N GLU A 58 1.15 22.83 -24.59
CA GLU A 58 0.43 22.34 -23.43
C GLU A 58 1.32 21.28 -22.80
N LYS A 59 2.03 21.67 -21.73
CA LYS A 59 2.64 20.72 -20.81
C LYS A 59 1.45 19.96 -20.20
N LYS A 60 1.03 18.87 -20.87
CA LYS A 60 0.21 17.84 -20.22
C LYS A 60 0.87 17.57 -18.90
N ALA A 61 0.22 17.90 -17.79
CA ALA A 61 0.66 17.51 -16.47
C ALA A 61 0.86 16.01 -16.51
N ARG A 62 2.12 15.57 -16.48
CA ARG A 62 2.47 14.15 -16.56
C ARG A 62 2.05 13.55 -15.24
N GLU A 63 1.18 12.56 -15.30
CA GLU A 63 0.74 11.81 -14.13
C GLU A 63 1.93 11.00 -13.61
N VAL A 64 2.54 11.47 -12.54
CA VAL A 64 3.66 10.82 -11.89
C VAL A 64 3.11 9.89 -10.83
N THR A 65 3.04 8.60 -11.14
CA THR A 65 2.66 7.58 -10.16
C THR A 65 3.90 7.13 -9.40
N ILE A 66 3.95 7.41 -8.11
CA ILE A 66 5.02 6.93 -7.23
C ILE A 66 4.69 5.52 -6.78
N VAL A 67 5.65 4.64 -6.95
CA VAL A 67 5.51 3.23 -6.61
C VAL A 67 6.30 2.92 -5.35
N SER A 68 5.64 2.30 -4.39
CA SER A 68 6.17 1.89 -3.10
C SER A 68 5.51 0.60 -2.66
N TYR A 69 6.16 -0.16 -1.81
CA TYR A 69 5.55 -1.30 -1.15
C TYR A 69 5.58 -1.11 0.35
N VAL A 70 4.43 -1.06 0.97
CA VAL A 70 4.28 -0.84 2.41
C VAL A 70 3.26 -1.80 2.99
N GLY A 71 3.36 -2.08 4.29
CA GLY A 71 2.39 -2.91 4.97
C GLY A 71 2.34 -2.68 6.47
N VAL A 72 1.26 -3.19 7.05
CA VAL A 72 1.03 -3.26 8.49
C VAL A 72 0.59 -4.68 8.85
N LEU A 73 1.29 -5.29 9.81
CA LEU A 73 0.94 -6.56 10.45
C LEU A 73 0.42 -6.26 11.84
N ARG A 74 -0.72 -6.87 12.20
CA ARG A 74 -1.33 -6.72 13.52
C ARG A 74 -1.62 -8.09 14.14
N SER A 75 -1.25 -8.26 15.40
CA SER A 75 -1.67 -9.34 16.32
C SER A 75 -2.09 -8.74 17.66
N ASP A 76 -2.47 -9.57 18.63
CA ASP A 76 -2.76 -9.09 19.98
C ASP A 76 -1.48 -8.73 20.78
N GLU A 77 -0.30 -9.14 20.28
CA GLU A 77 0.99 -8.82 20.86
C GLU A 77 1.55 -7.45 20.41
N GLY A 78 0.98 -6.86 19.34
CA GLY A 78 1.43 -5.58 18.81
C GLY A 78 1.19 -5.38 17.32
N ILE A 79 1.84 -4.35 16.81
CA ILE A 79 1.79 -3.94 15.41
C ILE A 79 3.20 -3.77 14.86
N ILE A 80 3.39 -4.20 13.62
CA ILE A 80 4.58 -3.92 12.81
C ILE A 80 4.14 -3.12 11.58
N GLY A 81 4.69 -1.91 11.43
CA GLY A 81 4.69 -1.19 10.16
C GLY A 81 5.97 -1.48 9.40
N PHE A 82 5.88 -1.76 8.10
CA PHE A 82 7.05 -2.08 7.28
C PHE A 82 6.95 -1.55 5.86
N SER A 83 8.11 -1.39 5.23
CA SER A 83 8.22 -1.01 3.82
C SER A 83 9.54 -1.42 3.21
N ASP A 84 9.61 -1.35 1.88
CA ASP A 84 10.86 -1.13 1.15
C ASP A 84 11.29 0.34 1.27
N SER A 85 12.54 0.66 0.90
CA SER A 85 13.02 2.06 0.89
C SER A 85 13.18 2.66 -0.52
N ARG A 86 12.87 1.89 -1.58
CA ARG A 86 12.97 2.39 -2.96
C ARG A 86 11.85 3.37 -3.27
N CYS A 87 12.21 4.50 -3.82
CA CYS A 87 11.30 5.44 -4.45
C CYS A 87 11.46 5.36 -5.96
N SER A 88 10.37 5.09 -6.64
CA SER A 88 10.29 5.05 -8.10
C SER A 88 9.13 5.90 -8.56
N TYR A 89 9.23 6.49 -9.73
CA TYR A 89 8.09 7.12 -10.36
C TYR A 89 7.83 6.50 -11.74
N GLN A 90 6.57 6.44 -12.11
CA GLN A 90 6.15 5.99 -13.42
C GLN A 90 5.74 7.22 -14.25
N ASN A 91 6.32 7.34 -15.45
CA ASN A 91 5.99 8.38 -16.40
C ASN A 91 5.77 7.71 -17.77
N ASP A 92 4.60 7.93 -18.37
CA ASP A 92 4.21 7.35 -19.67
C ASP A 92 4.40 5.82 -19.74
N GLY A 93 4.11 5.13 -18.63
CA GLY A 93 4.25 3.67 -18.52
C GLY A 93 5.69 3.20 -18.25
N VAL A 94 6.67 4.10 -18.23
CA VAL A 94 8.08 3.77 -17.92
C VAL A 94 8.36 4.06 -16.45
N CYS A 95 8.75 3.03 -15.71
CA CYS A 95 9.17 3.18 -14.33
C CYS A 95 10.62 3.65 -14.27
N GLN A 96 10.89 4.68 -13.47
CA GLN A 96 12.21 5.24 -13.28
C GLN A 96 12.61 5.21 -11.81
N TYR A 97 13.85 4.80 -11.56
CA TYR A 97 14.47 4.83 -10.24
C TYR A 97 14.75 6.26 -9.80
N VAL A 98 14.53 6.54 -8.52
CA VAL A 98 14.85 7.84 -7.90
C VAL A 98 15.86 7.69 -6.77
N ALA A 99 15.57 6.83 -5.78
CA ALA A 99 16.41 6.63 -4.60
C ALA A 99 16.05 5.32 -3.87
N ASP A 100 17.02 4.75 -3.13
CA ASP A 100 16.83 3.57 -2.26
C ASP A 100 16.92 3.91 -0.75
N ASP A 101 16.73 5.18 -0.38
CA ASP A 101 16.89 5.67 0.99
C ASP A 101 15.69 6.47 1.51
N VAL A 102 14.53 6.35 0.86
CA VAL A 102 13.32 7.09 1.24
C VAL A 102 12.66 6.43 2.45
N LYS A 103 12.48 7.21 3.52
CA LYS A 103 11.75 6.75 4.70
C LYS A 103 10.25 6.75 4.42
N LYS A 104 9.59 5.61 4.66
CA LYS A 104 8.16 5.42 4.40
C LYS A 104 7.39 4.96 5.63
N VAL A 105 8.08 4.50 6.68
CA VAL A 105 7.47 4.07 7.93
C VAL A 105 7.89 5.00 9.05
N PHE A 106 6.92 5.46 9.83
CA PHE A 106 7.10 6.45 10.89
C PHE A 106 6.38 5.98 12.14
N LYS A 107 6.94 6.32 13.30
CA LYS A 107 6.38 5.98 14.60
C LYS A 107 6.07 7.23 15.40
N GLY A 108 4.83 7.34 15.87
CA GLY A 108 4.40 8.24 16.93
C GLY A 108 4.44 7.56 18.29
N THR A 109 3.81 8.15 19.28
CA THR A 109 3.74 7.58 20.65
C THR A 109 2.93 6.29 20.66
N ASP A 110 1.69 6.33 20.15
CA ASP A 110 0.75 5.21 20.14
C ASP A 110 0.26 4.84 18.76
N PHE A 111 1.06 5.13 17.72
CA PHE A 111 0.73 4.76 16.35
C PHE A 111 1.97 4.62 15.46
N ILE A 112 1.78 3.90 14.38
CA ILE A 112 2.72 3.75 13.27
C ILE A 112 2.00 4.16 12.00
N ILE A 113 2.71 4.84 11.10
CA ILE A 113 2.22 5.20 9.76
C ILE A 113 3.14 4.60 8.70
N ALA A 114 2.57 3.99 7.67
CA ALA A 114 3.28 3.62 6.45
C ALA A 114 2.66 4.36 5.28
N THR A 115 3.46 5.16 4.53
CA THR A 115 2.98 6.02 3.44
C THR A 115 3.31 5.43 2.08
N TYR A 116 2.39 5.57 1.13
CA TYR A 116 2.54 5.15 -0.25
C TYR A 116 1.86 6.12 -1.23
N GLY A 117 2.22 6.04 -2.51
CA GLY A 117 1.76 6.99 -3.52
C GLY A 117 2.59 8.27 -3.53
N ALA A 118 1.97 9.44 -3.55
CA ALA A 118 2.67 10.72 -3.62
C ALA A 118 3.63 10.92 -2.44
N ASN A 119 4.85 11.39 -2.73
CA ASN A 119 5.89 11.60 -1.73
C ASN A 119 6.51 13.02 -1.78
N VAL A 120 5.94 13.92 -2.58
CA VAL A 120 6.39 15.30 -2.70
C VAL A 120 5.27 16.24 -2.29
N VAL A 121 5.60 17.21 -1.46
CA VAL A 121 4.72 18.29 -0.99
C VAL A 121 5.29 19.61 -1.44
N TYR A 122 4.46 20.54 -1.88
CA TYR A 122 4.87 21.89 -2.27
C TYR A 122 4.45 22.88 -1.18
N GLY A 123 5.40 23.67 -0.70
CA GLY A 123 5.15 24.74 0.27
C GLY A 123 4.53 26.00 -0.34
N GLU A 124 4.38 27.05 0.44
CA GLU A 124 3.86 28.35 -0.03
C GLU A 124 4.75 28.99 -1.11
N ASP A 125 6.05 28.73 -1.05
CA ASP A 125 7.03 29.19 -2.03
C ASP A 125 7.12 28.28 -3.29
N GLN A 126 6.20 27.33 -3.42
CA GLN A 126 6.13 26.33 -4.49
C GLN A 126 7.39 25.48 -4.66
N LYS A 127 8.24 25.42 -3.63
CA LYS A 127 9.38 24.51 -3.64
C LYS A 127 8.95 23.11 -3.22
N PRO A 128 9.46 22.09 -3.94
CA PRO A 128 9.19 20.69 -3.58
C PRO A 128 9.94 20.31 -2.30
N GLU A 129 9.23 19.69 -1.36
CA GLU A 129 9.79 19.05 -0.18
C GLU A 129 9.36 17.58 -0.16
N ARG A 130 10.23 16.67 0.25
CA ARG A 130 9.84 15.26 0.42
C ARG A 130 8.85 15.12 1.57
N LEU A 131 7.79 14.36 1.37
CA LEU A 131 6.76 14.08 2.38
C LEU A 131 7.38 13.56 3.69
N GLU A 132 8.42 12.71 3.61
CA GLU A 132 9.13 12.19 4.78
C GLU A 132 9.62 13.30 5.73
N LYS A 133 10.13 14.40 5.19
CA LYS A 133 10.61 15.54 5.99
C LYS A 133 9.46 16.28 6.68
N VAL A 134 8.32 16.40 5.98
CA VAL A 134 7.11 16.99 6.55
C VAL A 134 6.59 16.14 7.70
N LEU A 135 6.53 14.81 7.51
CA LEU A 135 6.09 13.87 8.54
C LEU A 135 7.02 13.88 9.77
N ASP A 136 8.34 13.80 9.56
CA ASP A 136 9.32 13.85 10.66
C ASP A 136 9.23 15.16 11.43
N ARG A 137 9.06 16.29 10.74
CA ARG A 137 8.90 17.61 11.38
C ARG A 137 7.64 17.68 12.25
N ILE A 138 6.52 17.12 11.79
CA ILE A 138 5.28 17.09 12.56
C ILE A 138 5.39 16.14 13.74
N LEU A 139 6.01 14.96 13.56
CA LEU A 139 6.19 13.95 14.61
C LEU A 139 7.14 14.40 15.71
N THR A 140 8.09 15.29 15.39
CA THR A 140 9.02 15.81 16.39
C THR A 140 8.28 16.56 17.50
N GLY A 141 8.24 15.95 18.71
CA GLY A 141 7.52 16.49 19.87
C GLY A 141 6.00 16.36 19.80
N PHE A 142 5.45 15.56 18.88
CA PHE A 142 4.01 15.31 18.80
C PHE A 142 3.58 14.27 19.86
N SER A 143 2.49 14.59 20.59
CA SER A 143 1.96 13.76 21.68
C SER A 143 0.42 13.56 21.56
N GLY A 144 -0.12 13.60 20.37
CA GLY A 144 -1.56 13.38 20.13
C GLY A 144 -1.84 11.97 19.56
N THR A 145 -3.09 11.70 19.30
CA THR A 145 -3.55 10.50 18.60
C THR A 145 -3.15 10.55 17.13
N HIS A 146 -3.24 9.41 16.42
CA HIS A 146 -3.06 9.40 14.97
C HIS A 146 -4.05 10.33 14.25
N ARG A 147 -5.27 10.49 14.76
CA ARG A 147 -6.26 11.40 14.16
C ARG A 147 -5.84 12.87 14.28
N ASP A 148 -5.39 13.28 15.46
CA ASP A 148 -4.84 14.64 15.68
C ASP A 148 -3.63 14.90 14.78
N PHE A 149 -2.80 13.85 14.56
CA PHE A 149 -1.66 13.93 13.66
C PHE A 149 -2.09 14.21 12.21
N PHE A 150 -3.07 13.48 11.68
CA PHE A 150 -3.52 13.65 10.29
C PHE A 150 -4.29 14.96 10.09
N GLU A 151 -5.03 15.45 11.06
CA GLU A 151 -5.59 16.79 11.02
C GLU A 151 -4.50 17.85 10.93
N LYS A 152 -3.45 17.75 11.77
CA LYS A 152 -2.28 18.63 11.70
C LYS A 152 -1.55 18.53 10.37
N LEU A 153 -1.39 17.33 9.82
CA LEU A 153 -0.79 17.09 8.51
C LEU A 153 -1.58 17.80 7.41
N GLN A 154 -2.90 17.61 7.37
CA GLN A 154 -3.79 18.24 6.39
C GLN A 154 -3.68 19.78 6.43
N VAL A 155 -3.65 20.36 7.63
CA VAL A 155 -3.45 21.80 7.80
C VAL A 155 -2.07 22.25 7.30
N THR A 156 -1.01 21.48 7.60
CA THR A 156 0.36 21.78 7.15
C THR A 156 0.48 21.71 5.62
N MET A 157 -0.28 20.82 4.97
CA MET A 157 -0.27 20.64 3.53
C MET A 157 -1.26 21.55 2.77
N ARG A 158 -1.90 22.49 3.42
CA ARG A 158 -2.90 23.39 2.79
C ARG A 158 -2.34 24.14 1.58
N ALA A 159 -1.09 24.60 1.65
CA ALA A 159 -0.43 25.30 0.55
C ALA A 159 -0.26 24.39 -0.66
N HIS A 160 0.14 23.12 -0.46
CA HIS A 160 0.22 22.11 -1.52
C HIS A 160 -1.12 21.94 -2.21
N PHE A 161 -2.18 21.69 -1.47
CA PHE A 161 -3.52 21.48 -2.01
C PHE A 161 -4.15 22.71 -2.67
N SER A 162 -3.60 23.90 -2.47
CA SER A 162 -4.06 25.11 -3.19
C SER A 162 -3.64 25.12 -4.66
N SER A 163 -2.55 24.47 -5.00
CA SER A 163 -1.99 24.40 -6.37
C SER A 163 -2.08 22.98 -6.98
N HIS A 164 -2.20 21.94 -6.16
CA HIS A 164 -2.26 20.53 -6.55
C HIS A 164 -3.58 19.93 -6.07
N LEU A 165 -4.67 20.37 -6.70
CA LEU A 165 -6.07 20.14 -6.22
C LEU A 165 -6.48 18.67 -6.19
N ASN A 166 -5.88 17.83 -7.04
CA ASN A 166 -6.25 16.42 -7.21
C ASN A 166 -5.31 15.47 -6.47
N ASP A 167 -4.24 15.98 -5.86
CA ASP A 167 -3.28 15.13 -5.19
C ASP A 167 -3.88 14.50 -3.93
N GLN A 168 -3.51 13.25 -3.71
CA GLN A 168 -3.94 12.45 -2.57
C GLN A 168 -2.74 11.72 -1.98
N PHE A 169 -2.67 11.71 -0.66
CA PHE A 169 -1.64 11.03 0.10
C PHE A 169 -2.28 9.89 0.88
N HIS A 170 -1.74 8.69 0.71
CA HIS A 170 -2.30 7.47 1.27
C HIS A 170 -1.42 6.92 2.38
N PHE A 171 -2.06 6.42 3.42
CA PHE A 171 -1.40 5.92 4.61
C PHE A 171 -2.08 4.65 5.13
N LEU A 172 -1.27 3.68 5.53
CA LEU A 172 -1.69 2.60 6.40
C LEU A 172 -1.30 2.97 7.83
N ILE A 173 -2.21 2.78 8.76
CA ILE A 173 -2.03 3.15 10.16
C ILE A 173 -2.17 1.90 11.01
N GLY A 174 -1.21 1.71 11.91
CA GLY A 174 -1.35 0.84 13.06
C GLY A 174 -1.38 1.71 14.32
N PHE A 175 -2.30 1.47 15.23
CA PHE A 175 -2.44 2.31 16.43
C PHE A 175 -2.82 1.48 17.65
N ARG A 176 -2.52 2.02 18.84
CA ARG A 176 -3.04 1.55 20.10
C ARG A 176 -4.08 2.56 20.58
N ASP A 177 -5.29 2.09 20.87
CA ASP A 177 -6.35 2.94 21.37
C ASP A 177 -6.23 3.18 22.90
N TYR A 178 -7.16 3.93 23.45
CA TYR A 178 -7.19 4.29 24.87
C TYR A 178 -7.48 3.08 25.80
N ASP A 179 -8.06 2.01 25.28
CA ASP A 179 -8.27 0.75 25.99
C ASP A 179 -7.04 -0.18 25.90
N GLY A 180 -5.99 0.25 25.19
CA GLY A 180 -4.77 -0.50 24.97
C GLY A 180 -4.87 -1.53 23.83
N LEU A 181 -5.98 -1.56 23.09
CA LEU A 181 -6.18 -2.48 21.97
C LEU A 181 -5.44 -2.00 20.72
N PHE A 182 -4.82 -2.94 20.04
CA PHE A 182 -4.18 -2.65 18.76
C PHE A 182 -5.20 -2.68 17.62
N GLY A 183 -5.19 -1.63 16.81
CA GLY A 183 -6.07 -1.49 15.65
C GLY A 183 -5.29 -1.08 14.40
N THR A 184 -5.91 -1.29 13.24
CA THR A 184 -5.38 -0.82 11.96
C THR A 184 -6.46 -0.09 11.18
N GLU A 185 -6.10 0.95 10.45
CA GLU A 185 -6.98 1.62 9.49
C GLU A 185 -6.19 2.20 8.32
N GLU A 186 -6.90 2.56 7.26
CA GLU A 186 -6.34 3.32 6.15
C GLU A 186 -6.79 4.76 6.24
N CYS A 187 -5.92 5.65 5.81
CA CYS A 187 -6.19 7.08 5.80
C CYS A 187 -5.80 7.67 4.45
N ARG A 188 -6.61 8.60 3.98
CA ARG A 188 -6.34 9.42 2.81
C ARG A 188 -6.42 10.89 3.17
N VAL A 189 -5.36 11.64 2.85
CA VAL A 189 -5.29 13.08 3.04
C VAL A 189 -5.37 13.77 1.69
N SER A 190 -6.30 14.70 1.54
CA SER A 190 -6.56 15.44 0.30
C SER A 190 -6.96 16.87 0.60
N ARG A 191 -7.23 17.64 -0.43
CA ARG A 191 -7.80 18.98 -0.31
C ARG A 191 -9.15 19.00 0.44
N LEU A 192 -9.94 17.94 0.31
CA LEU A 192 -11.27 17.84 0.91
C LEU A 192 -11.23 17.49 2.40
N GLY A 193 -10.09 17.07 2.91
CA GLY A 193 -9.90 16.69 4.30
C GLY A 193 -9.17 15.36 4.46
N VAL A 194 -9.38 14.77 5.63
CA VAL A 194 -8.85 13.48 6.03
C VAL A 194 -9.99 12.46 6.02
N GLU A 195 -9.83 11.38 5.26
CA GLU A 195 -10.80 10.29 5.17
C GLU A 195 -10.19 9.01 5.75
N TYR A 196 -10.95 8.28 6.55
CA TYR A 196 -10.54 7.02 7.18
C TYR A 196 -11.44 5.87 6.73
N SER A 197 -10.85 4.68 6.55
CA SER A 197 -11.61 3.47 6.23
C SER A 197 -12.43 2.92 7.40
N GLY A 198 -12.17 3.43 8.59
CA GLY A 198 -12.64 2.86 9.85
C GLY A 198 -11.68 1.82 10.45
N PRO A 199 -11.63 1.73 11.80
CA PRO A 199 -10.71 0.86 12.49
C PRO A 199 -11.07 -0.62 12.34
N SER A 200 -10.06 -1.48 12.25
CA SER A 200 -10.15 -2.92 12.37
C SER A 200 -9.28 -3.40 13.52
N TYR A 201 -9.85 -4.20 14.40
CA TYR A 201 -9.17 -4.80 15.55
C TYR A 201 -8.90 -6.30 15.35
N GLU A 202 -9.12 -6.80 14.15
CA GLU A 202 -8.79 -8.18 13.80
C GLU A 202 -7.31 -8.35 13.52
N SER A 203 -6.73 -9.47 13.96
CA SER A 203 -5.37 -9.85 13.57
C SER A 203 -5.30 -9.99 12.06
N GLY A 204 -4.32 -9.35 11.45
CA GLY A 204 -4.32 -9.29 10.02
C GLY A 204 -3.10 -8.62 9.41
N TYR A 205 -3.19 -8.49 8.11
CA TYR A 205 -2.21 -7.94 7.23
C TYR A 205 -2.87 -6.96 6.26
N ARG A 206 -2.32 -5.77 6.16
CA ARG A 206 -2.74 -4.76 5.19
C ARG A 206 -1.54 -4.29 4.39
N THR A 207 -1.71 -4.07 3.11
CA THR A 207 -0.66 -3.53 2.23
C THR A 207 -1.17 -2.39 1.39
N GLY A 208 -0.24 -1.49 1.02
CA GLY A 208 -0.45 -0.39 0.11
C GLY A 208 0.64 -0.28 -0.94
N GLY A 209 0.37 0.47 -2.00
CA GLY A 209 1.30 0.67 -3.10
C GLY A 209 1.36 -0.49 -4.09
N TYR A 210 2.57 -0.94 -4.44
CA TYR A 210 2.78 -1.98 -5.43
C TYR A 210 2.54 -3.38 -4.86
N GLN A 211 1.40 -3.96 -5.17
CA GLN A 211 0.94 -5.23 -4.59
C GLN A 211 1.01 -6.44 -5.52
N HIS A 212 1.57 -6.29 -6.73
CA HIS A 212 1.49 -7.35 -7.76
C HIS A 212 2.17 -8.65 -7.36
N PHE A 213 3.27 -8.60 -6.62
CA PHE A 213 4.05 -9.78 -6.21
C PHE A 213 4.06 -10.02 -4.70
N GLY A 214 3.43 -9.14 -3.92
CA GLY A 214 3.27 -9.37 -2.49
C GLY A 214 2.18 -10.40 -2.19
N PRO A 215 2.20 -11.03 -1.01
CA PRO A 215 1.10 -11.89 -0.58
C PRO A 215 -0.19 -11.07 -0.48
N LYS A 216 -1.29 -11.60 -1.03
CA LYS A 216 -2.58 -10.92 -1.02
C LYS A 216 -3.42 -11.31 0.19
N ASP A 217 -3.35 -12.59 0.57
CA ASP A 217 -4.15 -13.17 1.64
C ASP A 217 -3.22 -13.85 2.65
N LEU A 218 -2.80 -13.10 3.66
CA LEU A 218 -1.95 -13.61 4.71
C LEU A 218 -2.75 -13.68 6.02
N ILE A 219 -2.92 -14.90 6.53
CA ILE A 219 -3.56 -15.12 7.83
C ILE A 219 -2.51 -14.91 8.92
N ILE A 220 -2.70 -13.90 9.75
CA ILE A 220 -1.86 -13.64 10.91
C ILE A 220 -2.52 -14.25 12.14
N PRO A 221 -1.88 -15.23 12.82
CA PRO A 221 -2.37 -15.72 14.09
C PRO A 221 -2.47 -14.59 15.12
N PHE A 222 -3.58 -14.56 15.88
CA PHE A 222 -3.84 -13.50 16.87
C PHE A 222 -2.74 -13.39 17.94
N ASN A 223 -2.05 -14.49 18.27
CA ASN A 223 -0.95 -14.57 19.25
C ASN A 223 0.44 -14.57 18.59
N LEU A 224 0.56 -14.13 17.34
CA LEU A 224 1.86 -14.06 16.69
C LEU A 224 2.72 -13.00 17.37
N SER A 225 3.88 -13.41 17.91
CA SER A 225 4.76 -12.47 18.61
C SER A 225 5.34 -11.39 17.70
N VAL A 226 5.59 -10.22 18.24
CA VAL A 226 6.19 -9.07 17.54
C VAL A 226 7.48 -9.48 16.81
N GLU A 227 8.35 -10.29 17.46
CA GLU A 227 9.60 -10.76 16.84
C GLU A 227 9.33 -11.62 15.59
N ARG A 228 8.32 -12.48 15.62
CA ARG A 228 7.92 -13.29 14.46
C ARG A 228 7.29 -12.44 13.37
N MET A 229 6.48 -11.45 13.74
CA MET A 229 5.92 -10.50 12.77
C MET A 229 7.02 -9.69 12.09
N ARG A 230 8.08 -9.28 12.82
CA ARG A 230 9.25 -8.60 12.24
C ARG A 230 9.92 -9.46 11.17
N LYS A 231 10.23 -10.71 11.48
CA LYS A 231 10.80 -11.66 10.50
C LYS A 231 9.88 -11.88 9.30
N LEU A 232 8.58 -11.95 9.55
CA LEU A 232 7.61 -12.10 8.49
C LEU A 232 7.59 -10.87 7.55
N ALA A 233 7.65 -9.65 8.10
CA ALA A 233 7.75 -8.42 7.33
C ALA A 233 8.99 -8.39 6.43
N GLU A 234 10.15 -8.79 6.96
CA GLU A 234 11.39 -8.92 6.19
C GLU A 234 11.23 -9.91 5.03
N VAL A 235 10.66 -11.09 5.29
CA VAL A 235 10.41 -12.11 4.26
C VAL A 235 9.43 -11.62 3.20
N ILE A 236 8.39 -10.88 3.58
CA ILE A 236 7.41 -10.32 2.65
C ILE A 236 8.08 -9.34 1.68
N VAL A 237 8.87 -8.37 2.19
CA VAL A 237 9.55 -7.39 1.33
C VAL A 237 10.58 -8.06 0.44
N ASP A 238 11.43 -8.93 0.98
CA ASP A 238 12.46 -9.67 0.23
C ASP A 238 11.84 -10.54 -0.88
N SER A 239 10.76 -11.26 -0.57
CA SER A 239 10.06 -12.07 -1.56
C SER A 239 9.44 -11.22 -2.67
N THR A 240 8.85 -10.07 -2.30
CA THR A 240 8.25 -9.13 -3.27
C THR A 240 9.32 -8.55 -4.18
N GLU A 241 10.48 -8.16 -3.63
CA GLU A 241 11.62 -7.67 -4.41
C GLU A 241 12.15 -8.75 -5.36
N ARG A 242 12.38 -9.97 -4.87
CA ARG A 242 12.87 -11.09 -5.71
C ARG A 242 11.93 -11.41 -6.86
N MET A 243 10.63 -11.47 -6.59
CA MET A 243 9.63 -11.71 -7.64
C MET A 243 9.61 -10.57 -8.66
N GLY A 244 9.70 -9.32 -8.21
CA GLY A 244 9.81 -8.17 -9.09
C GLY A 244 11.04 -8.24 -9.99
N ASN A 245 12.21 -8.59 -9.44
CA ASN A 245 13.46 -8.73 -10.20
C ASN A 245 13.41 -9.86 -11.24
N LEU A 246 12.58 -10.89 -11.03
CA LEU A 246 12.41 -12.00 -11.98
C LEU A 246 11.42 -11.69 -13.10
N CYS A 247 10.43 -10.85 -12.83
CA CYS A 247 9.27 -10.67 -13.70
C CYS A 247 9.22 -9.32 -14.43
N LEU A 248 10.02 -8.34 -14.01
CA LEU A 248 9.97 -6.98 -14.52
C LEU A 248 11.33 -6.54 -15.05
N ASP A 249 11.33 -5.78 -16.13
CA ASP A 249 12.53 -5.08 -16.62
C ASP A 249 13.05 -4.05 -15.63
N TYR A 250 12.14 -3.48 -14.85
CA TYR A 250 12.42 -2.56 -13.75
C TYR A 250 11.57 -2.93 -12.52
N ASN A 251 12.24 -3.20 -11.39
CA ASN A 251 11.55 -3.50 -10.13
C ASN A 251 11.34 -2.23 -9.31
N PRO A 252 10.09 -1.82 -9.07
CA PRO A 252 9.78 -0.65 -8.25
C PRO A 252 9.95 -0.88 -6.75
N VAL A 253 10.10 -2.13 -6.32
CA VAL A 253 10.30 -2.52 -4.91
C VAL A 253 11.76 -2.87 -4.68
N GLY A 254 12.36 -2.36 -3.61
CA GLY A 254 13.75 -2.66 -3.28
C GLY A 254 14.36 -1.70 -2.26
N GLY A 255 15.68 -1.74 -2.15
CA GLY A 255 16.43 -1.01 -1.15
C GLY A 255 16.40 -1.70 0.21
N LYS A 256 16.43 -0.94 1.30
CA LYS A 256 16.43 -1.48 2.66
C LYS A 256 15.01 -1.72 3.16
N VAL A 257 14.82 -2.82 3.88
CA VAL A 257 13.58 -3.04 4.64
C VAL A 257 13.55 -2.08 5.82
N GLN A 258 12.46 -1.33 5.96
CA GLN A 258 12.20 -0.44 7.09
C GLN A 258 11.12 -1.08 7.96
N ILE A 259 11.32 -1.05 9.27
CA ILE A 259 10.38 -1.65 10.22
C ILE A 259 10.27 -0.75 11.45
N GLU A 260 9.04 -0.43 11.82
CA GLU A 260 8.68 0.18 13.09
C GLU A 260 7.77 -0.77 13.87
N VAL A 261 7.88 -0.72 15.20
CA VAL A 261 7.19 -1.63 16.13
C VAL A 261 6.40 -0.82 17.15
N LEU A 262 5.14 -1.20 17.35
CA LEU A 262 4.27 -0.73 18.44
C LEU A 262 3.83 -1.95 19.26
N SER A 263 4.26 -2.04 20.51
CA SER A 263 3.97 -3.14 21.44
C SER A 263 3.61 -2.60 22.83
#